data_d003975025ba59da906d94a8ea2a6a30
#
_entry.id   d003975025ba59da906d94a8ea2a6a30
#
_cell.length_a   1.000
_cell.length_b   1.000
_cell.length_c   1.000
_cell.angle_alpha   90.00
_cell.angle_beta   90.00
_cell.angle_gamma   90.00
#
_symmetry.space_group_name_H-M   'P 1'
#
loop_
_entity.id
_entity.type
_entity.pdbx_description
1 polymer ?
#
loop_
_entity_poly.entity_id
_entity_poly.type
_entity_poly.pdbx_seq_one_letter_code
_entity_poly.pdbx_strand_id
1 'polypeptide(L)'
;PATRELILPVSVMGAMEALEGMSVTVNAGENPLTVTNNYTTGRYGQVGLSATGRLYQYTEQNAPSVDGYAAYLSELEKAVIWLDDASSEGNPATVLHARGGQPLSAANTLRTGDTINTITGVLDQRNEGYRVQTTEPADFQPTNNRPATIVDNQASLRLASFNLLNFWNGNGQV
;
A
#
# COMPACT_ATOMS: atom_id res chain seq x y z
N PRO A 1 10.34 -25.79 2.64
CA PRO A 1 10.44 -25.24 3.99
C PRO A 1 9.03 -24.87 4.47
N ALA A 2 8.76 -25.03 5.77
CA ALA A 2 7.46 -24.64 6.34
C ALA A 2 7.36 -23.11 6.34
N THR A 3 6.24 -22.59 5.83
CA THR A 3 5.92 -21.15 5.90
C THR A 3 5.59 -20.78 7.33
N ARG A 4 6.09 -19.63 7.79
CA ARG A 4 5.83 -19.08 9.14
C ARG A 4 4.72 -18.01 9.05
N GLU A 5 3.87 -18.00 10.03
CA GLU A 5 2.88 -16.92 10.15
C GLU A 5 3.52 -15.68 10.80
N LEU A 6 3.23 -14.51 10.24
CA LEU A 6 3.59 -13.20 10.78
C LEU A 6 2.33 -12.35 10.90
N ILE A 7 1.92 -12.08 12.13
CA ILE A 7 0.74 -11.26 12.42
C ILE A 7 1.19 -9.84 12.75
N LEU A 8 0.66 -8.87 12.02
CA LEU A 8 0.88 -7.44 12.24
C LEU A 8 -0.32 -6.79 13.00
N PRO A 9 -0.08 -5.76 13.82
CA PRO A 9 1.23 -5.21 14.21
C PRO A 9 2.03 -6.20 15.07
N VAL A 10 3.35 -6.24 14.86
CA VAL A 10 4.20 -7.05 15.74
C VAL A 10 4.25 -6.45 17.16
N SER A 11 4.35 -7.30 18.17
CA SER A 11 4.43 -6.85 19.57
C SER A 11 5.80 -6.25 19.92
N VAL A 12 6.85 -6.72 19.25
CA VAL A 12 8.23 -6.27 19.46
C VAL A 12 8.94 -6.09 18.12
N MET A 13 9.76 -5.05 18.00
CA MET A 13 10.46 -4.70 16.76
C MET A 13 11.33 -5.82 16.19
N GLY A 14 11.99 -6.62 17.02
CA GLY A 14 12.85 -7.73 16.57
C GLY A 14 12.09 -8.98 16.05
N ALA A 15 10.76 -8.98 16.07
CA ALA A 15 10.00 -10.16 15.64
C ALA A 15 10.12 -10.42 14.13
N MET A 16 10.21 -9.38 13.31
CA MET A 16 10.41 -9.50 11.86
C MET A 16 11.83 -9.93 11.51
N GLU A 17 12.83 -9.40 12.22
CA GLU A 17 14.25 -9.80 12.08
C GLU A 17 14.46 -11.30 12.24
N ALA A 18 13.80 -11.91 13.23
CA ALA A 18 13.89 -13.35 13.48
C ALA A 18 13.33 -14.21 12.33
N LEU A 19 12.58 -13.62 11.41
CA LEU A 19 11.96 -14.27 10.26
C LEU A 19 12.60 -13.89 8.93
N GLU A 20 13.58 -12.98 8.93
CA GLU A 20 14.26 -12.55 7.71
C GLU A 20 14.85 -13.74 6.95
N GLY A 21 14.70 -13.76 5.62
CA GLY A 21 15.08 -14.85 4.74
C GLY A 21 14.16 -16.07 4.77
N MET A 22 13.11 -16.06 5.61
CA MET A 22 12.14 -17.16 5.67
C MET A 22 10.92 -16.92 4.79
N SER A 23 10.29 -18.03 4.38
CA SER A 23 8.94 -17.96 3.80
C SER A 23 7.93 -17.62 4.89
N VAL A 24 7.16 -16.55 4.69
CA VAL A 24 6.16 -16.07 5.63
C VAL A 24 4.80 -15.92 4.96
N THR A 25 3.73 -16.09 5.74
CA THR A 25 2.39 -15.60 5.43
C THR A 25 2.06 -14.48 6.40
N VAL A 26 1.88 -13.28 5.88
CA VAL A 26 1.61 -12.07 6.67
C VAL A 26 0.12 -11.77 6.63
N ASN A 27 -0.45 -11.45 7.79
CA ASN A 27 -1.84 -11.01 7.97
C ASN A 27 -1.93 -9.97 9.10
N ALA A 28 -3.12 -9.41 9.30
CA ALA A 28 -3.41 -8.47 10.38
C ALA A 28 -4.48 -9.00 11.36
N GLY A 29 -4.46 -10.31 11.62
CA GLY A 29 -5.45 -10.96 12.48
C GLY A 29 -6.85 -10.96 11.85
N GLU A 30 -7.83 -10.41 12.56
CA GLU A 30 -9.22 -10.33 12.07
C GLU A 30 -9.43 -9.21 11.02
N ASN A 31 -8.52 -8.28 10.90
CA ASN A 31 -8.59 -7.17 9.96
C ASN A 31 -7.79 -7.48 8.70
N PRO A 32 -8.17 -6.94 7.53
CA PRO A 32 -7.33 -7.05 6.34
C PRO A 32 -6.15 -6.09 6.40
N LEU A 33 -5.06 -6.44 5.74
CA LEU A 33 -4.00 -5.51 5.37
C LEU A 33 -4.54 -4.47 4.38
N THR A 34 -4.24 -3.21 4.58
CA THR A 34 -4.76 -2.08 3.77
C THR A 34 -3.65 -1.43 2.98
N VAL A 35 -3.86 -1.20 1.69
CA VAL A 35 -2.93 -0.44 0.84
C VAL A 35 -2.83 0.99 1.35
N THR A 36 -1.62 1.40 1.75
CA THR A 36 -1.34 2.74 2.27
C THR A 36 -0.42 3.55 1.37
N ASN A 37 0.41 2.87 0.58
CA ASN A 37 1.32 3.51 -0.35
C ASN A 37 1.40 2.70 -1.66
N ASN A 38 1.06 3.36 -2.77
CA ASN A 38 1.16 2.81 -4.12
C ASN A 38 1.96 3.73 -5.06
N TYR A 39 2.73 4.67 -4.50
CA TYR A 39 3.50 5.65 -5.29
C TYR A 39 4.57 4.99 -6.15
N THR A 40 5.26 3.99 -5.60
CA THR A 40 6.33 3.27 -6.29
C THR A 40 5.86 2.04 -7.08
N THR A 41 4.56 1.71 -7.03
CA THR A 41 4.02 0.49 -7.63
C THR A 41 4.30 0.40 -9.14
N GLY A 42 4.06 1.48 -9.89
CA GLY A 42 4.32 1.48 -11.33
C GLY A 42 5.79 1.44 -11.71
N ARG A 43 6.69 1.90 -10.82
CA ARG A 43 8.12 1.97 -11.09
C ARG A 43 8.89 0.75 -10.62
N TYR A 44 8.50 0.16 -9.49
CA TYR A 44 9.26 -0.89 -8.82
C TYR A 44 8.41 -2.10 -8.41
N GLY A 45 7.13 -2.16 -8.79
CA GLY A 45 6.25 -3.24 -8.38
C GLY A 45 5.84 -3.24 -6.91
N GLN A 46 6.24 -2.24 -6.13
CA GLN A 46 6.11 -2.21 -4.68
C GLN A 46 4.77 -1.64 -4.21
N VAL A 47 4.19 -2.23 -3.17
CA VAL A 47 2.95 -1.77 -2.52
C VAL A 47 3.16 -1.72 -1.01
N GLY A 48 2.96 -0.55 -0.39
CA GLY A 48 3.00 -0.40 1.06
C GLY A 48 1.66 -0.79 1.68
N LEU A 49 1.69 -1.63 2.70
CA LEU A 49 0.53 -2.18 3.41
C LEU A 49 0.58 -1.82 4.89
N SER A 50 -0.59 -1.59 5.50
CA SER A 50 -0.75 -1.36 6.93
C SER A 50 -1.73 -2.35 7.53
N ALA A 51 -1.41 -2.84 8.72
CA ALA A 51 -2.30 -3.67 9.54
C ALA A 51 -3.35 -2.85 10.32
N THR A 52 -3.19 -1.52 10.37
CA THR A 52 -4.08 -0.62 11.14
C THR A 52 -5.02 0.21 10.26
N GLY A 53 -5.21 -0.22 9.00
CA GLY A 53 -6.05 0.47 8.05
C GLY A 53 -5.34 1.62 7.35
N ARG A 54 -6.10 2.61 6.87
CA ARG A 54 -5.55 3.77 6.18
C ARG A 54 -4.71 4.62 7.12
N LEU A 55 -3.51 4.96 6.69
CA LEU A 55 -2.62 5.85 7.44
C LEU A 55 -2.88 7.32 7.08
N TYR A 56 -2.74 8.17 8.08
CA TYR A 56 -2.86 9.62 7.98
C TYR A 56 -1.57 10.28 8.44
N GLN A 57 -1.33 11.52 8.02
CA GLN A 57 -0.27 12.31 8.61
C GLN A 57 -0.57 12.54 10.10
N TYR A 58 0.44 12.47 10.95
CA TYR A 58 0.26 12.60 12.40
C TYR A 58 -0.59 13.83 12.78
N THR A 59 -0.31 14.96 12.15
CA THR A 59 -0.99 16.25 12.45
C THR A 59 -2.38 16.39 11.82
N GLU A 60 -2.86 15.43 11.04
CA GLU A 60 -4.26 15.41 10.61
C GLU A 60 -5.21 14.98 11.74
N GLN A 61 -4.70 14.22 12.70
CA GLN A 61 -5.51 13.64 13.78
C GLN A 61 -5.04 14.05 15.18
N ASN A 62 -3.85 14.65 15.30
CA ASN A 62 -3.22 15.00 16.57
C ASN A 62 -2.69 16.43 16.56
N ALA A 63 -2.64 17.06 17.74
CA ALA A 63 -1.90 18.30 17.89
C ALA A 63 -0.39 18.08 17.64
N PRO A 64 0.33 19.04 17.06
CA PRO A 64 1.76 18.92 16.85
C PRO A 64 2.51 18.62 18.14
N SER A 65 3.32 17.54 18.14
CA SER A 65 4.13 17.11 19.28
C SER A 65 5.32 16.30 18.77
N VAL A 66 6.52 16.61 19.21
CA VAL A 66 7.73 15.87 18.86
C VAL A 66 7.68 14.45 19.42
N ASP A 67 7.36 14.31 20.71
CA ASP A 67 7.28 13.01 21.37
C ASP A 67 6.13 12.18 20.82
N GLY A 68 4.97 12.80 20.57
CA GLY A 68 3.82 12.14 19.97
C GLY A 68 4.10 11.64 18.55
N TYR A 69 4.83 12.41 17.76
CA TYR A 69 5.26 11.98 16.42
C TYR A 69 6.26 10.83 16.48
N ALA A 70 7.23 10.86 17.40
CA ALA A 70 8.17 9.76 17.59
C ALA A 70 7.47 8.46 18.00
N ALA A 71 6.50 8.55 18.93
CA ALA A 71 5.68 7.40 19.30
C ALA A 71 4.86 6.86 18.13
N TYR A 72 4.24 7.74 17.34
CA TYR A 72 3.51 7.37 16.14
C TYR A 72 4.39 6.62 15.13
N LEU A 73 5.60 7.10 14.84
CA LEU A 73 6.54 6.41 13.95
C LEU A 73 6.90 5.02 14.46
N SER A 74 7.13 4.86 15.77
CA SER A 74 7.43 3.56 16.38
C SER A 74 6.28 2.57 16.24
N GLU A 75 5.03 3.02 16.32
CA GLU A 75 3.87 2.15 16.07
C GLU A 75 3.70 1.81 14.59
N LEU A 76 4.00 2.75 13.68
CA LEU A 76 3.99 2.47 12.25
C LEU A 76 5.00 1.39 11.85
N GLU A 77 6.20 1.43 12.38
CA GLU A 77 7.25 0.43 12.11
C GLU A 77 6.80 -0.99 12.45
N LYS A 78 5.94 -1.16 13.44
CA LYS A 78 5.36 -2.46 13.83
C LYS A 78 4.21 -2.92 12.93
N ALA A 79 3.54 -1.98 12.28
CA ALA A 79 2.27 -2.21 11.59
C ALA A 79 2.35 -2.16 10.07
N VAL A 80 3.46 -1.67 9.51
CA VAL A 80 3.64 -1.48 8.07
C VAL A 80 4.59 -2.52 7.50
N ILE A 81 4.26 -3.03 6.33
CA ILE A 81 5.11 -3.92 5.54
C ILE A 81 4.95 -3.61 4.05
N TRP A 82 6.01 -3.85 3.28
CA TRP A 82 5.96 -3.73 1.83
C TRP A 82 5.69 -5.09 1.17
N LEU A 83 4.91 -5.10 0.12
CA LEU A 83 4.82 -6.18 -0.85
C LEU A 83 5.67 -5.81 -2.05
N ASP A 84 6.51 -6.72 -2.54
CA ASP A 84 7.49 -6.49 -3.60
C ASP A 84 7.44 -7.65 -4.59
N ASP A 85 7.59 -7.37 -5.88
CA ASP A 85 7.50 -8.36 -6.96
C ASP A 85 8.77 -9.22 -7.14
N ALA A 86 9.69 -9.17 -6.20
CA ALA A 86 10.98 -9.86 -6.23
C ALA A 86 11.87 -9.51 -7.43
N SER A 87 11.62 -8.38 -8.08
CA SER A 87 12.38 -7.87 -9.21
C SER A 87 13.22 -6.65 -8.83
N SER A 88 14.36 -6.48 -9.50
CA SER A 88 15.13 -5.25 -9.46
C SER A 88 14.93 -4.36 -10.70
N GLU A 89 14.03 -4.76 -11.60
CA GLU A 89 13.72 -4.03 -12.82
C GLU A 89 12.95 -2.74 -12.50
N GLY A 90 13.45 -1.62 -13.04
CA GLY A 90 12.73 -0.35 -12.98
C GLY A 90 11.79 -0.20 -14.16
N ASN A 91 10.55 0.21 -13.91
CA ASN A 91 9.47 0.34 -14.89
C ASN A 91 9.16 -1.00 -15.60
N PRO A 92 8.83 -2.05 -14.86
CA PRO A 92 8.56 -3.36 -15.45
C PRO A 92 7.42 -3.26 -16.45
N ALA A 93 7.51 -4.04 -17.53
CA ALA A 93 6.48 -4.09 -18.57
C ALA A 93 5.12 -4.58 -18.01
N THR A 94 5.16 -5.36 -16.94
CA THR A 94 3.98 -5.84 -16.22
C THR A 94 4.16 -5.57 -14.74
N VAL A 95 3.26 -4.78 -14.16
CA VAL A 95 3.19 -4.57 -12.71
C VAL A 95 2.27 -5.63 -12.13
N LEU A 96 2.82 -6.52 -11.30
CA LEU A 96 2.22 -7.80 -10.91
C LEU A 96 1.00 -7.65 -9.99
N HIS A 97 1.05 -6.67 -9.07
CA HIS A 97 0.12 -6.59 -7.94
C HIS A 97 -0.98 -5.56 -8.17
N ALA A 98 -2.22 -6.03 -8.41
CA ALA A 98 -3.41 -5.20 -8.46
C ALA A 98 -4.67 -5.98 -8.01
N ARG A 99 -5.85 -5.47 -8.29
CA ARG A 99 -7.12 -6.07 -7.86
C ARG A 99 -7.39 -7.40 -8.57
N GLY A 100 -7.99 -8.35 -7.86
CA GLY A 100 -8.42 -9.62 -8.41
C GLY A 100 -7.27 -10.54 -8.83
N GLY A 101 -6.06 -10.37 -8.29
CA GLY A 101 -4.89 -11.17 -8.70
C GLY A 101 -4.47 -10.95 -10.16
N GLN A 102 -4.87 -9.83 -10.75
CA GLN A 102 -4.53 -9.47 -12.13
C GLN A 102 -3.51 -8.33 -12.14
N PRO A 103 -2.72 -8.19 -13.23
CA PRO A 103 -1.78 -7.08 -13.36
C PRO A 103 -2.45 -5.70 -13.33
N LEU A 104 -1.68 -4.71 -12.91
CA LEU A 104 -2.08 -3.30 -12.93
C LEU A 104 -2.31 -2.84 -14.37
N SER A 105 -3.42 -2.14 -14.60
CA SER A 105 -3.74 -1.54 -15.90
C SER A 105 -4.64 -0.32 -15.72
N ALA A 106 -4.91 0.41 -16.80
CA ALA A 106 -5.87 1.51 -16.78
C ALA A 106 -7.30 1.06 -16.39
N ALA A 107 -7.66 -0.20 -16.71
CA ALA A 107 -8.94 -0.80 -16.35
C ALA A 107 -8.90 -1.51 -14.98
N ASN A 108 -7.73 -1.87 -14.47
CA ASN A 108 -7.54 -2.56 -13.21
C ASN A 108 -6.53 -1.82 -12.33
N THR A 109 -6.98 -0.76 -11.68
CA THR A 109 -6.14 0.09 -10.84
C THR A 109 -6.08 -0.41 -9.39
N LEU A 110 -4.93 -0.27 -8.75
CA LEU A 110 -4.77 -0.43 -7.31
C LEU A 110 -4.90 0.94 -6.63
N ARG A 111 -5.70 1.02 -5.57
CA ARG A 111 -5.93 2.27 -4.84
C ARG A 111 -5.52 2.14 -3.37
N THR A 112 -5.01 3.23 -2.81
CA THR A 112 -4.87 3.31 -1.34
C THR A 112 -6.24 3.10 -0.70
N GLY A 113 -6.29 2.26 0.34
CA GLY A 113 -7.53 1.81 0.96
C GLY A 113 -8.10 0.52 0.39
N ASP A 114 -7.58 -0.02 -0.72
CA ASP A 114 -7.87 -1.41 -1.11
C ASP A 114 -7.25 -2.37 -0.09
N THR A 115 -7.77 -3.57 0.01
CA THR A 115 -7.40 -4.51 1.08
C THR A 115 -6.99 -5.88 0.55
N ILE A 116 -6.22 -6.59 1.36
CA ILE A 116 -5.88 -8.01 1.15
C ILE A 116 -5.81 -8.71 2.50
N ASN A 117 -6.31 -9.94 2.60
CA ASN A 117 -6.28 -10.66 3.87
C ASN A 117 -4.90 -11.17 4.22
N THR A 118 -4.19 -11.72 3.25
CA THR A 118 -2.87 -12.33 3.45
C THR A 118 -1.96 -12.07 2.26
N ILE A 119 -0.66 -11.96 2.53
CA ILE A 119 0.39 -12.01 1.51
C ILE A 119 1.40 -13.08 1.90
N THR A 120 1.93 -13.82 0.92
CA THR A 120 2.89 -14.89 1.16
C THR A 120 4.12 -14.70 0.27
N GLY A 121 5.29 -14.88 0.84
CA GLY A 121 6.57 -14.76 0.14
C GLY A 121 7.76 -14.88 1.09
N VAL A 122 8.92 -14.44 0.66
CA VAL A 122 10.14 -14.40 1.48
C VAL A 122 10.24 -13.04 2.15
N LEU A 123 10.40 -13.02 3.47
CA LEU A 123 10.63 -11.79 4.23
C LEU A 123 12.06 -11.30 4.00
N ASP A 124 12.21 -10.05 3.66
CA ASP A 124 13.49 -9.37 3.37
C ASP A 124 13.46 -7.97 3.98
N GLN A 125 14.62 -7.42 4.33
CA GLN A 125 14.74 -6.04 4.81
C GLN A 125 15.60 -5.23 3.84
N ARG A 126 15.08 -4.08 3.44
CA ARG A 126 15.79 -3.08 2.63
C ARG A 126 15.51 -1.67 3.13
N ASN A 127 15.98 -0.67 2.38
CA ASN A 127 15.96 0.75 2.77
C ASN A 127 14.61 1.27 3.29
N GLU A 128 13.49 0.80 2.73
CA GLU A 128 12.14 1.22 3.11
C GLU A 128 11.57 0.41 4.28
N GLY A 129 12.29 -0.56 4.81
CA GLY A 129 11.87 -1.46 5.87
C GLY A 129 11.64 -2.89 5.41
N TYR A 130 10.90 -3.66 6.22
CA TYR A 130 10.58 -5.05 5.89
C TYR A 130 9.62 -5.16 4.71
N ARG A 131 9.86 -6.17 3.87
CA ARG A 131 9.06 -6.49 2.71
C ARG A 131 8.88 -7.98 2.51
N VAL A 132 7.79 -8.34 1.87
CA VAL A 132 7.54 -9.70 1.40
C VAL A 132 7.81 -9.75 -0.09
N GLN A 133 8.83 -10.51 -0.47
CA GLN A 133 9.22 -10.77 -1.85
C GLN A 133 8.39 -11.92 -2.40
N THR A 134 7.62 -11.69 -3.46
CA THR A 134 6.82 -12.73 -4.11
C THR A 134 6.71 -12.52 -5.61
N THR A 135 6.72 -13.63 -6.35
CA THR A 135 6.43 -13.64 -7.79
C THR A 135 4.96 -13.98 -8.11
N GLU A 136 4.18 -14.29 -7.07
CA GLU A 136 2.76 -14.57 -7.22
C GLU A 136 1.94 -13.28 -7.17
N PRO A 137 0.95 -13.10 -8.06
CA PRO A 137 0.06 -11.96 -8.03
C PRO A 137 -0.73 -11.87 -6.71
N ALA A 138 -0.76 -10.70 -6.10
CA ALA A 138 -1.57 -10.45 -4.92
C ALA A 138 -3.01 -10.07 -5.30
N ASP A 139 -3.99 -10.74 -4.69
CA ASP A 139 -5.42 -10.53 -4.95
C ASP A 139 -5.99 -9.43 -4.06
N PHE A 140 -5.80 -8.17 -4.45
CA PHE A 140 -6.38 -7.04 -3.75
C PHE A 140 -7.88 -6.90 -3.98
N GLN A 141 -8.62 -6.67 -2.90
CA GLN A 141 -10.05 -6.45 -2.92
C GLN A 141 -10.39 -4.96 -3.10
N PRO A 142 -11.38 -4.62 -3.94
CA PRO A 142 -11.72 -3.24 -4.28
C PRO A 142 -12.55 -2.56 -3.17
N THR A 143 -11.96 -2.36 -1.99
CA THR A 143 -12.64 -1.77 -0.83
C THR A 143 -12.69 -0.23 -0.87
N ASN A 144 -11.87 0.41 -1.72
CA ASN A 144 -11.93 1.86 -1.96
C ASN A 144 -12.28 2.17 -3.41
N ASN A 145 -13.50 1.91 -3.80
CA ASN A 145 -13.98 2.20 -5.15
C ASN A 145 -14.22 3.70 -5.36
N ARG A 146 -13.95 4.17 -6.59
CA ARG A 146 -14.37 5.50 -7.00
C ARG A 146 -15.90 5.51 -7.15
N PRO A 147 -16.60 6.51 -6.60
CA PRO A 147 -18.03 6.65 -6.86
C PRO A 147 -18.32 6.75 -8.37
N ALA A 148 -19.34 6.04 -8.85
CA ALA A 148 -19.72 6.05 -10.26
C ALA A 148 -20.27 7.40 -10.71
N THR A 149 -20.88 8.16 -9.78
CA THR A 149 -21.51 9.46 -10.06
C THR A 149 -21.13 10.48 -8.98
N ILE A 150 -21.07 11.75 -9.40
CA ILE A 150 -20.99 12.86 -8.44
C ILE A 150 -22.36 12.99 -7.79
N VAL A 151 -22.38 13.04 -6.46
CA VAL A 151 -23.63 13.25 -5.71
C VAL A 151 -24.27 14.56 -6.13
N ASP A 152 -25.49 14.49 -6.66
CA ASP A 152 -26.30 15.66 -6.95
C ASP A 152 -27.01 16.09 -5.66
N ASN A 153 -26.60 17.23 -5.11
CA ASN A 153 -27.20 17.84 -3.93
C ASN A 153 -28.21 18.91 -4.27
N GLN A 154 -28.71 18.95 -5.52
CA GLN A 154 -29.66 19.96 -6.05
C GLN A 154 -29.14 21.41 -5.94
N ALA A 155 -27.84 21.60 -5.86
CA ALA A 155 -27.24 22.93 -5.80
C ALA A 155 -27.44 23.69 -7.11
N SER A 156 -27.84 24.97 -7.01
CA SER A 156 -28.01 25.86 -8.15
C SER A 156 -26.70 26.31 -8.80
N LEU A 157 -25.58 26.19 -8.05
CA LEU A 157 -24.21 26.48 -8.52
C LEU A 157 -23.27 25.37 -8.07
N ARG A 158 -22.45 24.91 -9.00
CA ARG A 158 -21.37 23.95 -8.74
C ARG A 158 -20.05 24.54 -9.16
N LEU A 159 -19.09 24.54 -8.25
CA LEU A 159 -17.71 24.96 -8.51
C LEU A 159 -16.81 23.74 -8.37
N ALA A 160 -15.86 23.59 -9.28
CA ALA A 160 -14.84 22.56 -9.23
C ALA A 160 -13.45 23.19 -9.38
N SER A 161 -12.52 22.77 -8.56
CA SER A 161 -11.11 23.12 -8.67
C SER A 161 -10.30 21.83 -8.86
N PHE A 162 -9.46 21.81 -9.89
CA PHE A 162 -8.63 20.66 -10.23
C PHE A 162 -7.18 21.07 -10.28
N ASN A 163 -6.34 20.31 -9.59
CA ASN A 163 -4.90 20.32 -9.86
C ASN A 163 -4.61 19.31 -10.96
N LEU A 164 -4.30 19.81 -12.15
CA LEU A 164 -4.03 18.99 -13.34
C LEU A 164 -2.53 18.89 -13.61
N LEU A 165 -1.71 18.75 -12.58
CA LEU A 165 -0.25 18.67 -12.67
C LEU A 165 0.19 18.06 -14.01
N ASN A 166 0.97 18.85 -14.80
CA ASN A 166 1.47 18.43 -16.11
C ASN A 166 0.38 18.01 -17.12
N PHE A 167 -0.84 18.56 -17.01
CA PHE A 167 -1.84 18.37 -18.04
C PHE A 167 -1.48 19.24 -19.28
N TRP A 168 -1.27 18.58 -20.38
CA TRP A 168 -0.97 19.19 -21.67
C TRP A 168 -2.22 19.19 -22.54
N ASN A 169 -2.63 20.37 -22.97
CA ASN A 169 -3.74 20.54 -23.91
C ASN A 169 -3.20 20.44 -25.34
N GLY A 170 -3.63 19.42 -26.07
CA GLY A 170 -3.36 19.28 -27.49
C GLY A 170 -2.19 18.34 -27.86
N ASN A 171 -1.29 18.77 -28.69
CA ASN A 171 -0.27 17.95 -29.38
C ASN A 171 0.98 17.62 -28.54
N GLY A 172 0.98 17.88 -27.25
CA GLY A 172 2.14 17.64 -26.39
C GLY A 172 3.33 18.58 -26.60
N GLN A 173 3.14 19.68 -27.33
CA GLN A 173 4.13 20.75 -27.43
C GLN A 173 3.88 21.82 -26.36
N VAL A 174 4.95 22.25 -25.72
CA VAL A 174 4.98 23.32 -24.71
C VAL A 174 5.19 24.63 -25.43
#